data_ea1cc5121642201970f8947405f04e50
#
_entry.id   ea1cc5121642201970f8947405f04e50
#
_cell.length_a   1.000
_cell.length_b   1.000
_cell.length_c   1.000
_cell.angle_alpha   90.00
_cell.angle_beta   90.00
_cell.angle_gamma   90.00
#
_symmetry.space_group_name_H-M   'P 1'
#
loop_
_entity.id
_entity.type
_entity.pdbx_description
1 polymer ?
#
loop_
_entity_poly.entity_id
_entity_poly.type
_entity_poly.pdbx_seq_one_letter_code
_entity_poly.pdbx_strand_id
1 'polypeptide(L)'
;MDELQNLFHGFAVAATLPNLGFMLVGITLGVLIGVLPGLGGANGVAILLPLTFSMNPTSAIIMLSCIYWGALFGGAITSILFNIPGEPWSVATTFDGYPMAQQGRAAQALTAAFTSSFVGAIFAVILITFTAPLLAKFALEFGPAEFFAVQLLTFCSFVGMSKEPPAKTIAAMMLGFALAAVGMDTVTGQLRMTYGYTELLKGFGFLIAVIGLFGIGEILLTMEEGLAFKGKSAKIDFRVVWQTWGELIRHWKLFLRSVVVGCWMGITPGGATPASFMSYGMARRMSKDPQSFGKGRIEGVVAPET
;
A
#
# COMPACT_ATOMS: atom_id res chain seq x y z
N MET A 1 -5.19 1.13 -33.68
CA MET A 1 -3.92 0.40 -34.00
C MET A 1 -2.71 1.13 -33.43
N ASP A 2 -2.78 2.44 -33.34
CA ASP A 2 -1.66 3.27 -32.86
C ASP A 2 -1.29 3.04 -31.37
N GLU A 3 -2.29 2.76 -30.51
CA GLU A 3 -2.04 2.53 -29.08
C GLU A 3 -1.27 1.23 -28.82
N LEU A 4 -1.57 0.17 -29.54
CA LEU A 4 -0.85 -1.11 -29.44
C LEU A 4 0.58 -0.98 -29.97
N GLN A 5 0.79 -0.25 -31.07
CA GLN A 5 2.10 0.04 -31.60
C GLN A 5 2.94 0.88 -30.63
N ASN A 6 2.34 1.89 -30.02
CA ASN A 6 2.98 2.72 -28.99
C ASN A 6 3.36 1.90 -27.74
N LEU A 7 2.50 0.96 -27.34
CA LEU A 7 2.78 0.04 -26.23
C LEU A 7 3.99 -0.86 -26.54
N PHE A 8 4.04 -1.49 -27.72
CA PHE A 8 5.18 -2.32 -28.12
C PHE A 8 6.47 -1.50 -28.24
N HIS A 9 6.38 -0.28 -28.77
CA HIS A 9 7.53 0.62 -28.80
C HIS A 9 8.01 0.97 -27.40
N GLY A 10 7.09 1.27 -26.47
CA GLY A 10 7.40 1.51 -25.06
C GLY A 10 8.11 0.33 -24.41
N PHE A 11 7.65 -0.90 -24.64
CA PHE A 11 8.32 -2.10 -24.17
C PHE A 11 9.71 -2.27 -24.75
N ALA A 12 9.90 -2.01 -26.05
CA ALA A 12 11.20 -2.09 -26.69
C ALA A 12 12.21 -1.09 -26.08
N VAL A 13 11.76 0.14 -25.81
CA VAL A 13 12.59 1.16 -25.15
C VAL A 13 12.89 0.77 -23.70
N ALA A 14 11.91 0.28 -22.97
CA ALA A 14 12.08 -0.15 -21.58
C ALA A 14 13.04 -1.35 -21.47
N ALA A 15 13.03 -2.27 -22.44
CA ALA A 15 13.88 -3.46 -22.47
C ALA A 15 15.33 -3.19 -22.91
N THR A 16 15.71 -1.95 -23.21
CA THR A 16 17.10 -1.62 -23.52
C THR A 16 18.00 -1.85 -22.31
N LEU A 17 19.24 -2.30 -22.53
CA LEU A 17 20.18 -2.65 -21.45
C LEU A 17 20.39 -1.52 -20.42
N PRO A 18 20.55 -0.23 -20.82
CA PRO A 18 20.64 0.87 -19.86
C PRO A 18 19.37 1.01 -18.99
N ASN A 19 18.18 0.91 -19.60
CA ASN A 19 16.92 1.05 -18.88
C ASN A 19 16.68 -0.12 -17.92
N LEU A 20 17.04 -1.34 -18.29
CA LEU A 20 17.03 -2.49 -17.38
C LEU A 20 17.97 -2.27 -16.18
N GLY A 21 19.13 -1.66 -16.39
CA GLY A 21 20.03 -1.24 -15.32
C GLY A 21 19.39 -0.21 -14.39
N PHE A 22 18.75 0.82 -14.95
CA PHE A 22 18.02 1.84 -14.17
C PHE A 22 16.81 1.26 -13.43
N MET A 23 16.10 0.29 -14.01
CA MET A 23 15.04 -0.46 -13.31
C MET A 23 15.57 -1.18 -12.08
N LEU A 24 16.68 -1.93 -12.23
CA LEU A 24 17.28 -2.68 -11.13
C LEU A 24 17.73 -1.74 -9.99
N VAL A 25 18.41 -0.66 -10.33
CA VAL A 25 18.83 0.35 -9.36
C VAL A 25 17.60 1.01 -8.70
N GLY A 26 16.62 1.39 -9.49
CA GLY A 26 15.38 2.01 -9.01
C GLY A 26 14.62 1.11 -8.04
N ILE A 27 14.39 -0.16 -8.40
CA ILE A 27 13.72 -1.12 -7.51
C ILE A 27 14.50 -1.32 -6.21
N THR A 28 15.84 -1.47 -6.30
CA THR A 28 16.68 -1.69 -5.12
C THR A 28 16.62 -0.50 -4.15
N LEU A 29 16.79 0.73 -4.67
CA LEU A 29 16.67 1.95 -3.88
C LEU A 29 15.26 2.11 -3.33
N GLY A 30 14.24 1.80 -4.13
CA GLY A 30 12.85 1.83 -3.71
C GLY A 30 12.58 0.89 -2.53
N VAL A 31 12.99 -0.37 -2.63
CA VAL A 31 12.83 -1.35 -1.53
C VAL A 31 13.51 -0.86 -0.25
N LEU A 32 14.73 -0.31 -0.35
CA LEU A 32 15.44 0.24 0.80
C LEU A 32 14.65 1.40 1.45
N ILE A 33 14.07 2.28 0.64
CA ILE A 33 13.23 3.38 1.13
C ILE A 33 11.95 2.84 1.75
N GLY A 34 11.30 1.88 1.11
CA GLY A 34 10.04 1.30 1.59
C GLY A 34 10.14 0.51 2.88
N VAL A 35 11.32 -0.06 3.16
CA VAL A 35 11.61 -0.70 4.46
C VAL A 35 11.72 0.34 5.59
N LEU A 36 11.95 1.62 5.26
CA LEU A 36 11.96 2.70 6.25
C LEU A 36 10.52 3.19 6.48
N PRO A 37 9.91 2.91 7.63
CA PRO A 37 8.50 3.22 7.88
C PRO A 37 8.19 4.69 7.67
N GLY A 38 7.11 4.98 6.94
CA GLY A 38 6.59 6.33 6.74
C GLY A 38 7.34 7.21 5.74
N LEU A 39 8.47 6.77 5.17
CA LEU A 39 9.07 7.49 4.05
C LEU A 39 8.20 7.41 2.81
N GLY A 40 7.70 6.23 2.50
CA GLY A 40 6.78 6.00 1.40
C GLY A 40 7.36 6.22 0.01
N GLY A 41 6.68 5.66 -1.00
CA GLY A 41 7.12 5.72 -2.38
C GLY A 41 7.17 7.14 -2.94
N ALA A 42 6.19 7.97 -2.63
CA ALA A 42 6.12 9.35 -3.11
C ALA A 42 7.27 10.21 -2.57
N ASN A 43 7.58 10.10 -1.28
CA ASN A 43 8.71 10.81 -0.69
C ASN A 43 10.05 10.27 -1.23
N GLY A 44 10.14 8.95 -1.45
CA GLY A 44 11.31 8.33 -2.06
C GLY A 44 11.60 8.90 -3.45
N VAL A 45 10.57 9.01 -4.29
CA VAL A 45 10.67 9.66 -5.61
C VAL A 45 11.10 11.10 -5.47
N ALA A 46 10.50 11.88 -4.57
CA ALA A 46 10.85 13.29 -4.36
C ALA A 46 12.30 13.50 -3.92
N ILE A 47 12.79 12.66 -3.01
CA ILE A 47 14.18 12.71 -2.51
C ILE A 47 15.19 12.35 -3.62
N LEU A 48 14.85 11.38 -4.47
CA LEU A 48 15.75 10.90 -5.52
C LEU A 48 15.55 11.59 -6.88
N LEU A 49 14.55 12.47 -7.00
CA LEU A 49 14.29 13.24 -8.21
C LEU A 49 15.54 14.00 -8.71
N PRO A 50 16.35 14.68 -7.86
CA PRO A 50 17.55 15.38 -8.33
C PRO A 50 18.58 14.46 -9.00
N LEU A 51 18.63 13.18 -8.62
CA LEU A 51 19.54 12.20 -9.24
C LEU A 51 19.23 12.00 -10.73
N THR A 52 17.99 12.21 -11.12
CA THR A 52 17.54 12.00 -12.50
C THR A 52 17.70 13.20 -13.43
N PHE A 53 18.11 14.38 -12.92
CA PHE A 53 18.19 15.59 -13.73
C PHE A 53 19.21 15.52 -14.87
N SER A 54 20.24 14.70 -14.74
CA SER A 54 21.24 14.47 -15.79
C SER A 54 20.91 13.31 -16.73
N MET A 55 19.76 12.64 -16.50
CA MET A 55 19.35 11.45 -17.26
C MET A 55 18.46 11.82 -18.44
N ASN A 56 18.40 10.91 -19.43
CA ASN A 56 17.36 11.00 -20.46
C ASN A 56 15.96 10.95 -19.80
N PRO A 57 15.00 11.79 -20.21
CA PRO A 57 13.67 11.86 -19.58
C PRO A 57 12.96 10.49 -19.47
N THR A 58 13.04 9.65 -20.50
CA THR A 58 12.43 8.31 -20.50
C THR A 58 13.07 7.42 -19.44
N SER A 59 14.41 7.40 -19.36
CA SER A 59 15.15 6.62 -18.37
C SER A 59 14.90 7.13 -16.95
N ALA A 60 14.77 8.44 -16.78
CA ALA A 60 14.42 9.06 -15.50
C ALA A 60 13.04 8.63 -15.01
N ILE A 61 12.03 8.67 -15.88
CA ILE A 61 10.66 8.22 -15.55
C ILE A 61 10.66 6.73 -15.20
N ILE A 62 11.36 5.90 -15.97
CA ILE A 62 11.50 4.45 -15.70
C ILE A 62 12.10 4.24 -14.31
N MET A 63 13.22 4.89 -14.00
CA MET A 63 13.90 4.74 -12.71
C MET A 63 13.03 5.21 -11.55
N LEU A 64 12.40 6.40 -11.65
CA LEU A 64 11.53 6.95 -10.61
C LEU A 64 10.29 6.08 -10.38
N SER A 65 9.69 5.54 -11.45
CA SER A 65 8.59 4.59 -11.35
C SER A 65 9.03 3.31 -10.62
N CYS A 66 10.21 2.80 -10.92
CA CYS A 66 10.77 1.62 -10.24
C CYS A 66 11.09 1.90 -8.77
N ILE A 67 11.54 3.11 -8.41
CA ILE A 67 11.70 3.53 -7.02
C ILE A 67 10.36 3.50 -6.29
N TYR A 68 9.31 4.04 -6.90
CA TYR A 68 7.97 4.03 -6.33
C TYR A 68 7.46 2.60 -6.08
N TRP A 69 7.52 1.75 -7.11
CA TRP A 69 7.12 0.34 -6.99
C TRP A 69 7.96 -0.42 -5.97
N GLY A 70 9.27 -0.22 -5.98
CA GLY A 70 10.17 -0.83 -5.00
C GLY A 70 9.81 -0.46 -3.56
N ALA A 71 9.42 0.80 -3.32
CA ALA A 71 9.01 1.24 -2.00
C ALA A 71 7.70 0.57 -1.53
N LEU A 72 6.76 0.33 -2.44
CA LEU A 72 5.55 -0.43 -2.12
C LEU A 72 5.88 -1.85 -1.64
N PHE A 73 6.78 -2.55 -2.33
CA PHE A 73 7.25 -3.87 -1.91
C PHE A 73 8.00 -3.83 -0.57
N GLY A 74 8.83 -2.80 -0.35
CA GLY A 74 9.51 -2.58 0.92
C GLY A 74 8.55 -2.41 2.08
N GLY A 75 7.48 -1.64 1.89
CA GLY A 75 6.40 -1.44 2.87
C GLY A 75 5.64 -2.73 3.21
N ALA A 76 5.40 -3.60 2.24
CA ALA A 76 4.79 -4.90 2.48
C ALA A 76 5.70 -5.82 3.34
N ILE A 77 7.03 -5.74 3.15
CA ILE A 77 7.99 -6.51 3.97
C ILE A 77 7.87 -6.12 5.44
N THR A 78 7.91 -4.84 5.76
CA THR A 78 7.83 -4.36 7.15
C THR A 78 6.46 -4.60 7.76
N SER A 79 5.39 -4.47 6.98
CA SER A 79 4.03 -4.79 7.41
C SER A 79 3.88 -6.25 7.82
N ILE A 80 4.44 -7.18 7.05
CA ILE A 80 4.32 -8.62 7.29
C ILE A 80 5.28 -9.07 8.40
N LEU A 81 6.54 -8.62 8.39
CA LEU A 81 7.56 -9.14 9.32
C LEU A 81 7.55 -8.45 10.68
N PHE A 82 7.24 -7.17 10.73
CA PHE A 82 7.40 -6.35 11.93
C PHE A 82 6.11 -5.69 12.42
N ASN A 83 4.98 -5.93 11.76
CA ASN A 83 3.72 -5.23 12.06
C ASN A 83 3.81 -3.71 11.94
N ILE A 84 4.74 -3.22 11.13
CA ILE A 84 4.97 -1.79 10.92
C ILE A 84 4.62 -1.45 9.48
N PRO A 85 3.45 -0.87 9.20
CA PRO A 85 3.04 -0.53 7.83
C PRO A 85 3.94 0.58 7.28
N GLY A 86 4.52 0.35 6.11
CA GLY A 86 5.34 1.34 5.41
C GLY A 86 4.50 2.50 4.88
N GLU A 87 3.25 2.22 4.53
CA GLU A 87 2.31 3.16 3.92
C GLU A 87 0.88 2.93 4.44
N PRO A 88 -0.04 3.93 4.31
CA PRO A 88 -1.41 3.80 4.85
C PRO A 88 -2.19 2.59 4.32
N TRP A 89 -2.01 2.23 3.06
CA TRP A 89 -2.71 1.06 2.46
C TRP A 89 -2.13 -0.27 2.93
N SER A 90 -0.88 -0.34 3.32
CA SER A 90 -0.26 -1.58 3.82
C SER A 90 -0.69 -1.95 5.24
N VAL A 91 -1.44 -1.08 5.92
CA VAL A 91 -2.05 -1.39 7.23
C VAL A 91 -2.98 -2.61 7.13
N ALA A 92 -3.78 -2.73 6.08
CA ALA A 92 -4.67 -3.87 5.91
C ALA A 92 -3.90 -5.20 5.79
N THR A 93 -2.71 -5.16 5.21
CA THR A 93 -1.83 -6.32 5.06
C THR A 93 -1.29 -6.82 6.41
N THR A 94 -1.11 -5.93 7.39
CA THR A 94 -0.64 -6.32 8.73
C THR A 94 -1.62 -7.27 9.43
N PHE A 95 -2.92 -7.14 9.17
CA PHE A 95 -3.96 -7.87 9.90
C PHE A 95 -3.82 -9.40 9.80
N ASP A 96 -3.40 -9.89 8.66
CA ASP A 96 -3.17 -11.33 8.46
C ASP A 96 -1.71 -11.65 8.13
N GLY A 97 -0.97 -10.74 7.51
CA GLY A 97 0.42 -10.92 7.15
C GLY A 97 1.33 -11.11 8.35
N TYR A 98 1.20 -10.26 9.36
CA TYR A 98 1.98 -10.38 10.59
C TYR A 98 1.66 -11.67 11.39
N PRO A 99 0.39 -12.03 11.65
CA PRO A 99 0.07 -13.33 12.25
C PRO A 99 0.62 -14.53 11.45
N MET A 100 0.64 -14.47 10.11
CA MET A 100 1.30 -15.52 9.31
C MET A 100 2.81 -15.58 9.59
N ALA A 101 3.47 -14.45 9.70
CA ALA A 101 4.89 -14.39 10.02
C ALA A 101 5.19 -14.96 11.41
N GLN A 102 4.38 -14.62 12.42
CA GLN A 102 4.49 -15.18 13.77
C GLN A 102 4.31 -16.71 13.80
N GLN A 103 3.45 -17.24 12.92
CA GLN A 103 3.27 -18.69 12.74
C GLN A 103 4.43 -19.36 11.99
N GLY A 104 5.46 -18.63 11.59
CA GLY A 104 6.58 -19.14 10.80
C GLY A 104 6.28 -19.25 9.30
N ARG A 105 5.19 -18.64 8.82
CA ARG A 105 4.72 -18.64 7.43
C ARG A 105 5.08 -17.33 6.71
N ALA A 106 6.12 -16.63 7.16
CA ALA A 106 6.55 -15.35 6.60
C ALA A 106 6.86 -15.43 5.10
N ALA A 107 7.57 -16.47 4.65
CA ALA A 107 7.88 -16.67 3.24
C ALA A 107 6.61 -16.84 2.39
N GLN A 108 5.60 -17.53 2.90
CA GLN A 108 4.31 -17.68 2.23
C GLN A 108 3.57 -16.34 2.13
N ALA A 109 3.54 -15.56 3.22
CA ALA A 109 2.89 -14.25 3.24
C ALA A 109 3.55 -13.26 2.27
N LEU A 110 4.90 -13.19 2.28
CA LEU A 110 5.65 -12.34 1.35
C LEU A 110 5.45 -12.75 -0.11
N THR A 111 5.49 -14.08 -0.39
CA THR A 111 5.22 -14.58 -1.74
C THR A 111 3.81 -14.23 -2.19
N ALA A 112 2.82 -14.37 -1.32
CA ALA A 112 1.45 -13.99 -1.61
C ALA A 112 1.32 -12.49 -1.90
N ALA A 113 1.89 -11.63 -1.05
CA ALA A 113 1.87 -10.18 -1.23
C ALA A 113 2.49 -9.77 -2.57
N PHE A 114 3.72 -10.18 -2.84
CA PHE A 114 4.42 -9.79 -4.06
C PHE A 114 3.77 -10.32 -5.33
N THR A 115 3.26 -11.56 -5.29
CA THR A 115 2.55 -12.12 -6.43
C THR A 115 1.23 -11.38 -6.67
N SER A 116 0.53 -11.02 -5.60
CA SER A 116 -0.73 -10.28 -5.69
C SER A 116 -0.54 -8.89 -6.29
N SER A 117 0.45 -8.15 -5.78
CA SER A 117 0.80 -6.84 -6.33
C SER A 117 1.23 -6.92 -7.80
N PHE A 118 1.98 -7.96 -8.19
CA PHE A 118 2.38 -8.17 -9.58
C PHE A 118 1.16 -8.44 -10.49
N VAL A 119 0.24 -9.29 -10.06
CA VAL A 119 -0.99 -9.59 -10.81
C VAL A 119 -1.85 -8.33 -10.92
N GLY A 120 -2.07 -7.62 -9.81
CA GLY A 120 -2.80 -6.36 -9.80
C GLY A 120 -2.19 -5.31 -10.74
N ALA A 121 -0.86 -5.17 -10.72
CA ALA A 121 -0.13 -4.25 -11.59
C ALA A 121 -0.32 -4.56 -13.07
N ILE A 122 -0.25 -5.83 -13.49
CA ILE A 122 -0.48 -6.22 -14.88
C ILE A 122 -1.89 -5.82 -15.33
N PHE A 123 -2.91 -6.15 -14.52
CA PHE A 123 -4.29 -5.76 -14.85
C PHE A 123 -4.45 -4.25 -14.89
N ALA A 124 -3.86 -3.51 -13.96
CA ALA A 124 -3.90 -2.06 -13.93
C ALA A 124 -3.24 -1.43 -15.17
N VAL A 125 -2.08 -1.93 -15.60
CA VAL A 125 -1.39 -1.46 -16.80
C VAL A 125 -2.23 -1.71 -18.05
N ILE A 126 -2.80 -2.91 -18.20
CA ILE A 126 -3.70 -3.23 -19.33
C ILE A 126 -4.90 -2.29 -19.30
N LEU A 127 -5.55 -2.16 -18.16
CA LEU A 127 -6.74 -1.31 -18.04
C LEU A 127 -6.43 0.15 -18.36
N ILE A 128 -5.38 0.74 -17.76
CA ILE A 128 -5.03 2.15 -17.96
C ILE A 128 -4.66 2.44 -19.41
N THR A 129 -3.97 1.51 -20.08
CA THR A 129 -3.57 1.69 -21.48
C THR A 129 -4.79 1.92 -22.39
N PHE A 130 -5.87 1.20 -22.15
CA PHE A 130 -7.07 1.32 -22.99
C PHE A 130 -8.09 2.32 -22.49
N THR A 131 -8.08 2.62 -21.19
CA THR A 131 -9.14 3.45 -20.57
C THR A 131 -8.66 4.81 -20.11
N ALA A 132 -7.36 5.11 -20.12
CA ALA A 132 -6.81 6.36 -19.63
C ALA A 132 -7.49 7.63 -20.18
N PRO A 133 -7.78 7.76 -21.50
CA PRO A 133 -8.42 8.97 -22.01
C PRO A 133 -9.86 9.17 -21.51
N LEU A 134 -10.59 8.06 -21.32
CA LEU A 134 -11.95 8.08 -20.77
C LEU A 134 -11.94 8.38 -19.27
N LEU A 135 -11.05 7.72 -18.52
CA LEU A 135 -10.90 7.88 -17.10
C LEU A 135 -10.43 9.29 -16.71
N ALA A 136 -9.54 9.89 -17.51
CA ALA A 136 -9.08 11.26 -17.29
C ALA A 136 -10.24 12.26 -17.35
N LYS A 137 -11.14 12.12 -18.33
CA LYS A 137 -12.32 12.97 -18.41
C LYS A 137 -13.21 12.82 -17.18
N PHE A 138 -13.50 11.60 -16.77
CA PHE A 138 -14.32 11.30 -15.59
C PHE A 138 -13.66 11.81 -14.30
N ALA A 139 -12.35 11.61 -14.12
CA ALA A 139 -11.66 12.06 -12.92
C ALA A 139 -11.60 13.58 -12.77
N LEU A 140 -11.58 14.32 -13.88
CA LEU A 140 -11.62 15.79 -13.89
C LEU A 140 -12.99 16.36 -13.52
N GLU A 141 -14.06 15.56 -13.57
CA GLU A 141 -15.40 15.96 -13.12
C GLU A 141 -15.57 15.84 -11.59
N PHE A 142 -14.63 15.19 -10.91
CA PHE A 142 -14.68 15.07 -9.45
C PHE A 142 -14.38 16.42 -8.78
N GLY A 143 -15.40 16.95 -8.12
CA GLY A 143 -15.28 18.14 -7.28
C GLY A 143 -15.11 17.79 -5.80
N PRO A 144 -15.06 18.79 -4.92
CA PRO A 144 -14.92 18.60 -3.47
C PRO A 144 -16.00 17.72 -2.84
N ALA A 145 -17.23 17.75 -3.39
CA ALA A 145 -18.35 16.95 -2.89
C ALA A 145 -18.15 15.45 -3.16
N GLU A 146 -17.68 15.10 -4.34
CA GLU A 146 -17.39 13.72 -4.72
C GLU A 146 -16.22 13.17 -3.91
N PHE A 147 -15.17 13.97 -3.69
CA PHE A 147 -14.06 13.61 -2.79
C PHE A 147 -14.54 13.35 -1.36
N PHE A 148 -15.42 14.21 -0.84
CA PHE A 148 -16.01 14.00 0.48
C PHE A 148 -16.79 12.69 0.54
N ALA A 149 -17.59 12.38 -0.49
CA ALA A 149 -18.37 11.15 -0.55
C ALA A 149 -17.46 9.90 -0.57
N VAL A 150 -16.35 9.93 -1.32
CA VAL A 150 -15.35 8.83 -1.35
C VAL A 150 -14.69 8.65 0.02
N GLN A 151 -14.32 9.74 0.68
CA GLN A 151 -13.73 9.67 2.02
C GLN A 151 -14.74 9.11 3.04
N LEU A 152 -16.00 9.54 2.97
CA LEU A 152 -17.06 9.03 3.83
C LEU A 152 -17.26 7.51 3.63
N LEU A 153 -17.25 7.05 2.36
CA LEU A 153 -17.32 5.61 2.05
C LEU A 153 -16.16 4.85 2.67
N THR A 154 -14.94 5.42 2.62
CA THR A 154 -13.74 4.85 3.24
C THR A 154 -13.93 4.67 4.74
N PHE A 155 -14.41 5.71 5.44
CA PHE A 155 -14.66 5.65 6.88
C PHE A 155 -15.76 4.64 7.26
N CYS A 156 -16.84 4.59 6.49
CA CYS A 156 -17.87 3.55 6.67
C CYS A 156 -17.30 2.14 6.51
N SER A 157 -16.35 1.96 5.58
CA SER A 157 -15.67 0.69 5.36
C SER A 157 -14.81 0.29 6.57
N PHE A 158 -14.09 1.22 7.20
CA PHE A 158 -13.35 0.98 8.43
C PHE A 158 -14.26 0.51 9.57
N VAL A 159 -15.37 1.21 9.80
CA VAL A 159 -16.35 0.81 10.83
C VAL A 159 -16.90 -0.59 10.54
N GLY A 160 -17.20 -0.88 9.27
CA GLY A 160 -17.73 -2.20 8.87
C GLY A 160 -16.72 -3.34 8.96
N MET A 161 -15.41 -3.06 8.96
CA MET A 161 -14.33 -4.05 9.09
C MET A 161 -13.93 -4.31 10.53
N SER A 162 -14.11 -3.35 11.41
CA SER A 162 -13.70 -3.44 12.81
C SER A 162 -14.38 -4.62 13.51
N LYS A 163 -13.64 -5.30 14.38
CA LYS A 163 -14.17 -6.31 15.32
C LYS A 163 -14.64 -5.68 16.62
N GLU A 164 -14.23 -4.44 16.87
CA GLU A 164 -14.60 -3.67 18.06
C GLU A 164 -15.99 -3.04 17.90
N PRO A 165 -16.63 -2.65 19.00
CA PRO A 165 -17.89 -1.90 18.95
C PRO A 165 -17.74 -0.65 18.07
N PRO A 166 -18.74 -0.35 17.21
CA PRO A 166 -18.67 0.78 16.28
C PRO A 166 -18.30 2.12 16.94
N ALA A 167 -18.78 2.35 18.17
CA ALA A 167 -18.48 3.55 18.92
C ALA A 167 -16.98 3.73 19.21
N LYS A 168 -16.27 2.65 19.55
CA LYS A 168 -14.80 2.70 19.76
C LYS A 168 -14.07 2.99 18.45
N THR A 169 -14.48 2.37 17.38
CA THR A 169 -13.89 2.58 16.04
C THR A 169 -14.08 4.02 15.60
N ILE A 170 -15.31 4.57 15.76
CA ILE A 170 -15.60 5.96 15.43
C ILE A 170 -14.79 6.90 16.33
N ALA A 171 -14.67 6.65 17.63
CA ALA A 171 -13.86 7.47 18.52
C ALA A 171 -12.39 7.48 18.11
N ALA A 172 -11.81 6.34 17.76
CA ALA A 172 -10.44 6.25 17.26
C ALA A 172 -10.26 7.01 15.94
N MET A 173 -11.23 6.92 15.02
CA MET A 173 -11.22 7.67 13.77
C MET A 173 -11.29 9.18 14.01
N MET A 174 -12.15 9.63 14.93
CA MET A 174 -12.26 11.05 15.28
C MET A 174 -10.97 11.59 15.92
N LEU A 175 -10.28 10.78 16.72
CA LEU A 175 -8.95 11.12 17.23
C LEU A 175 -7.94 11.28 16.08
N GLY A 176 -7.94 10.36 15.12
CA GLY A 176 -7.10 10.47 13.92
C GLY A 176 -7.40 11.73 13.11
N PHE A 177 -8.67 12.07 12.93
CA PHE A 177 -9.08 13.33 12.29
C PHE A 177 -8.61 14.57 13.05
N ALA A 178 -8.72 14.57 14.37
CA ALA A 178 -8.26 15.69 15.20
C ALA A 178 -6.75 15.91 15.04
N LEU A 179 -5.96 14.82 15.00
CA LEU A 179 -4.52 14.90 14.72
C LEU A 179 -4.22 15.38 13.29
N ALA A 180 -4.95 14.87 12.30
CA ALA A 180 -4.78 15.24 10.90
C ALA A 180 -5.21 16.70 10.61
N ALA A 181 -6.09 17.26 11.42
CA ALA A 181 -6.55 18.64 11.29
C ALA A 181 -5.51 19.69 11.71
N VAL A 182 -4.45 19.29 12.43
CA VAL A 182 -3.37 20.19 12.84
C VAL A 182 -2.48 20.52 11.66
N GLY A 183 -2.16 21.81 11.47
CA GLY A 183 -1.23 22.26 10.45
C GLY A 183 -1.82 23.32 9.54
N MET A 184 -1.18 23.52 8.39
CA MET A 184 -1.62 24.45 7.36
C MET A 184 -2.48 23.73 6.33
N ASP A 185 -3.65 24.27 6.04
CA ASP A 185 -4.51 23.79 4.96
C ASP A 185 -3.82 23.98 3.61
N THR A 186 -3.63 22.91 2.88
CA THR A 186 -2.94 22.93 1.58
C THR A 186 -3.71 23.66 0.47
N VAL A 187 -5.04 23.83 0.64
CA VAL A 187 -5.90 24.47 -0.36
C VAL A 187 -6.05 25.97 -0.05
N THR A 188 -6.34 26.30 1.20
CA THR A 188 -6.64 27.69 1.60
C THR A 188 -5.45 28.41 2.23
N GLY A 189 -4.40 27.70 2.63
CA GLY A 189 -3.24 28.26 3.37
C GLY A 189 -3.58 28.65 4.82
N GLN A 190 -4.79 28.37 5.30
CA GLN A 190 -5.19 28.73 6.67
C GLN A 190 -4.51 27.82 7.69
N LEU A 191 -4.11 28.41 8.80
CA LEU A 191 -3.50 27.69 9.91
C LEU A 191 -4.59 27.10 10.81
N ARG A 192 -4.48 25.79 11.11
CA ARG A 192 -5.42 25.06 11.97
C ARG A 192 -4.67 24.52 13.18
N MET A 193 -5.12 24.86 14.37
CA MET A 193 -4.60 24.36 15.66
C MET A 193 -3.06 24.42 15.79
N THR A 194 -2.42 25.42 15.20
CA THR A 194 -0.95 25.58 15.27
C THR A 194 -0.51 26.36 16.49
N TYR A 195 -1.43 27.08 17.15
CA TYR A 195 -1.19 27.84 18.39
C TYR A 195 0.07 28.73 18.35
N GLY A 196 0.51 29.17 17.15
CA GLY A 196 1.70 29.99 16.96
C GLY A 196 3.03 29.22 16.92
N TYR A 197 3.00 27.88 17.02
CA TYR A 197 4.22 27.06 16.91
C TYR A 197 4.54 26.74 15.45
N THR A 198 5.75 27.09 15.01
CA THR A 198 6.20 26.87 13.62
C THR A 198 6.33 25.40 13.28
N GLU A 199 6.64 24.55 14.25
CA GLU A 199 6.76 23.10 14.13
C GLU A 199 5.43 22.44 13.74
N LEU A 200 4.30 23.02 14.19
CA LEU A 200 2.97 22.52 13.90
C LEU A 200 2.43 22.95 12.52
N LEU A 201 3.13 23.83 11.79
CA LEU A 201 2.72 24.24 10.44
C LEU A 201 2.64 23.08 9.47
N LYS A 202 3.52 22.08 9.61
CA LYS A 202 3.54 20.87 8.77
C LYS A 202 2.53 19.82 9.23
N GLY A 203 1.85 20.02 10.36
CA GLY A 203 1.00 19.04 10.99
C GLY A 203 1.77 17.83 11.53
N PHE A 204 1.01 16.79 11.92
CA PHE A 204 1.61 15.51 12.32
C PHE A 204 1.84 14.64 11.09
N GLY A 205 3.10 14.38 10.75
CA GLY A 205 3.46 13.50 9.64
C GLY A 205 3.00 12.05 9.90
N PHE A 206 2.57 11.36 8.85
CA PHE A 206 2.19 9.94 8.91
C PHE A 206 3.28 9.08 9.56
N LEU A 207 4.56 9.34 9.25
CA LEU A 207 5.72 8.66 9.83
C LEU A 207 5.72 8.71 11.37
N ILE A 208 5.47 9.87 11.96
CA ILE A 208 5.46 10.06 13.41
C ILE A 208 4.33 9.23 14.04
N ALA A 209 3.14 9.27 13.43
CA ALA A 209 2.00 8.50 13.89
C ALA A 209 2.25 6.98 13.81
N VAL A 210 2.83 6.50 12.69
CA VAL A 210 3.14 5.07 12.49
C VAL A 210 4.20 4.58 13.48
N ILE A 211 5.30 5.30 13.64
CA ILE A 211 6.34 4.92 14.59
C ILE A 211 5.78 4.92 16.02
N GLY A 212 4.97 5.92 16.37
CA GLY A 212 4.35 6.00 17.70
C GLY A 212 3.36 4.86 17.96
N LEU A 213 2.42 4.65 17.05
CA LEU A 213 1.33 3.69 17.26
C LEU A 213 1.78 2.23 17.07
N PHE A 214 2.54 1.95 16.02
CA PHE A 214 2.95 0.58 15.71
C PHE A 214 4.34 0.25 16.27
N GLY A 215 5.34 1.10 16.05
CA GLY A 215 6.71 0.83 16.49
C GLY A 215 6.84 0.84 18.01
N ILE A 216 6.49 1.94 18.65
CA ILE A 216 6.58 2.06 20.12
C ILE A 216 5.56 1.13 20.77
N GLY A 217 4.35 1.01 20.23
CA GLY A 217 3.34 0.10 20.73
C GLY A 217 3.82 -1.34 20.76
N GLU A 218 4.45 -1.83 19.70
CA GLU A 218 5.00 -3.18 19.61
C GLU A 218 6.19 -3.38 20.57
N ILE A 219 7.06 -2.36 20.73
CA ILE A 219 8.15 -2.41 21.70
C ILE A 219 7.61 -2.56 23.13
N LEU A 220 6.61 -1.76 23.51
CA LEU A 220 5.99 -1.84 24.83
C LEU A 220 5.33 -3.19 25.09
N LEU A 221 4.63 -3.73 24.10
CA LEU A 221 4.01 -5.05 24.16
C LEU A 221 5.06 -6.15 24.33
N THR A 222 6.14 -6.09 23.55
CA THR A 222 7.26 -7.04 23.65
C THR A 222 7.96 -6.96 25.01
N MET A 223 8.07 -5.76 25.59
CA MET A 223 8.63 -5.59 26.93
C MET A 223 7.72 -6.20 28.01
N GLU A 224 6.41 -6.11 27.85
CA GLU A 224 5.43 -6.72 28.77
C GLU A 224 5.43 -8.26 28.67
N GLU A 225 5.48 -8.81 27.46
CA GLU A 225 5.51 -10.26 27.23
C GLU A 225 6.88 -10.90 27.51
N GLY A 226 7.91 -10.10 27.75
CA GLY A 226 9.30 -10.53 27.91
C GLY A 226 10.01 -10.76 26.57
N LEU A 227 11.34 -10.52 26.57
CA LEU A 227 12.22 -10.50 25.38
C LEU A 227 12.39 -11.87 24.68
N ALA A 228 11.40 -12.74 24.69
CA ALA A 228 11.39 -13.92 23.86
C ALA A 228 11.09 -13.51 22.41
N PHE A 229 12.10 -12.99 21.71
CA PHE A 229 12.04 -12.76 20.29
C PHE A 229 11.76 -14.10 19.56
N LYS A 230 10.50 -14.41 19.35
CA LYS A 230 10.05 -15.58 18.60
C LYS A 230 10.09 -15.37 17.08
N GLY A 231 10.80 -14.36 16.61
CA GLY A 231 11.00 -14.11 15.18
C GLY A 231 11.74 -15.29 14.55
N LYS A 232 11.01 -16.20 13.94
CA LYS A 232 11.61 -17.22 13.10
C LYS A 232 12.15 -16.51 11.85
N SER A 233 13.46 -16.63 11.62
CA SER A 233 14.09 -16.17 10.38
C SER A 233 13.28 -16.66 9.18
N ALA A 234 12.81 -15.73 8.35
CA ALA A 234 12.16 -16.07 7.09
C ALA A 234 13.23 -16.61 6.13
N LYS A 235 13.47 -17.92 6.16
CA LYS A 235 14.30 -18.56 5.13
C LYS A 235 13.46 -18.59 3.84
N ILE A 236 14.02 -18.00 2.79
CA ILE A 236 13.44 -18.11 1.45
C ILE A 236 13.66 -19.55 0.99
N ASP A 237 12.56 -20.31 0.94
CA ASP A 237 12.54 -21.66 0.38
C ASP A 237 11.76 -21.62 -0.94
N PHE A 238 12.42 -21.86 -2.06
CA PHE A 238 11.78 -21.92 -3.36
C PHE A 238 10.62 -22.92 -3.42
N ARG A 239 10.66 -23.95 -2.62
CA ARG A 239 9.56 -24.92 -2.50
C ARG A 239 8.30 -24.27 -1.94
N VAL A 240 8.45 -23.40 -0.93
CA VAL A 240 7.33 -22.62 -0.37
C VAL A 240 6.76 -21.67 -1.41
N VAL A 241 7.61 -21.02 -2.22
CA VAL A 241 7.17 -20.14 -3.31
C VAL A 241 6.27 -20.89 -4.30
N TRP A 242 6.72 -22.05 -4.80
CA TRP A 242 5.95 -22.86 -5.74
C TRP A 242 4.63 -23.38 -5.15
N GLN A 243 4.64 -23.80 -3.90
CA GLN A 243 3.43 -24.24 -3.19
C GLN A 243 2.45 -23.09 -3.04
N THR A 244 2.94 -21.90 -2.68
CA THR A 244 2.11 -20.70 -2.54
C THR A 244 1.48 -20.31 -3.87
N TRP A 245 2.22 -20.35 -4.97
CA TRP A 245 1.65 -20.09 -6.30
C TRP A 245 0.53 -21.08 -6.66
N GLY A 246 0.72 -22.37 -6.36
CA GLY A 246 -0.33 -23.38 -6.55
C GLY A 246 -1.59 -23.10 -5.71
N GLU A 247 -1.43 -22.55 -4.50
CA GLU A 247 -2.54 -22.13 -3.64
C GLU A 247 -3.21 -20.85 -4.20
N LEU A 248 -2.43 -19.86 -4.63
CA LEU A 248 -2.93 -18.59 -5.16
C LEU A 248 -3.79 -18.76 -6.42
N ILE A 249 -3.44 -19.69 -7.31
CA ILE A 249 -4.25 -20.00 -8.51
C ILE A 249 -5.69 -20.37 -8.13
N ARG A 250 -5.89 -21.05 -7.00
CA ARG A 250 -7.24 -21.42 -6.51
C ARG A 250 -8.05 -20.19 -6.06
N HIS A 251 -7.37 -19.11 -5.70
CA HIS A 251 -7.99 -17.85 -5.26
C HIS A 251 -8.21 -16.83 -6.38
N TRP A 252 -8.21 -17.26 -7.67
CA TRP A 252 -8.34 -16.36 -8.83
C TRP A 252 -9.55 -15.41 -8.77
N LYS A 253 -10.68 -15.87 -8.16
CA LYS A 253 -11.87 -15.03 -7.96
C LYS A 253 -11.62 -13.90 -6.96
N LEU A 254 -10.71 -14.10 -6.00
CA LEU A 254 -10.30 -13.07 -5.06
C LEU A 254 -9.48 -12.01 -5.78
N PHE A 255 -8.50 -12.43 -6.57
CA PHE A 255 -7.71 -11.51 -7.42
C PHE A 255 -8.61 -10.65 -8.30
N LEU A 256 -9.53 -11.26 -9.05
CA LEU A 256 -10.42 -10.51 -9.94
C LEU A 256 -11.25 -9.46 -9.18
N ARG A 257 -11.77 -9.79 -8.01
CA ARG A 257 -12.54 -8.85 -7.19
C ARG A 257 -11.68 -7.71 -6.66
N SER A 258 -10.49 -8.02 -6.15
CA SER A 258 -9.56 -7.01 -5.64
C SER A 258 -9.09 -6.08 -6.75
N VAL A 259 -8.78 -6.61 -7.94
CA VAL A 259 -8.47 -5.81 -9.14
C VAL A 259 -9.60 -4.84 -9.47
N VAL A 260 -10.85 -5.31 -9.49
CA VAL A 260 -12.01 -4.44 -9.78
C VAL A 260 -12.14 -3.33 -8.74
N VAL A 261 -12.00 -3.65 -7.45
CA VAL A 261 -12.04 -2.65 -6.37
C VAL A 261 -10.87 -1.68 -6.49
N GLY A 262 -9.65 -2.20 -6.69
CA GLY A 262 -8.45 -1.39 -6.84
C GLY A 262 -8.51 -0.45 -8.03
N CYS A 263 -8.93 -0.95 -9.19
CA CYS A 263 -9.09 -0.13 -10.39
C CYS A 263 -10.16 0.94 -10.22
N TRP A 264 -11.31 0.60 -9.62
CA TRP A 264 -12.39 1.57 -9.37
C TRP A 264 -11.95 2.67 -8.41
N MET A 265 -11.34 2.30 -7.28
CA MET A 265 -10.88 3.26 -6.28
C MET A 265 -9.62 4.01 -6.71
N GLY A 266 -8.77 3.39 -7.55
CA GLY A 266 -7.54 4.00 -8.08
C GLY A 266 -7.78 5.21 -9.00
N ILE A 267 -8.98 5.39 -9.53
CA ILE A 267 -9.39 6.57 -10.28
C ILE A 267 -9.48 7.80 -9.35
N THR A 268 -9.73 7.57 -8.07
CA THR A 268 -9.88 8.64 -7.08
C THR A 268 -8.56 8.98 -6.42
N PRO A 269 -8.22 10.25 -6.19
CA PRO A 269 -7.04 10.64 -5.45
C PRO A 269 -7.03 10.03 -4.04
N GLY A 270 -5.92 9.39 -3.67
CA GLY A 270 -5.80 8.68 -2.39
C GLY A 270 -6.54 7.36 -2.32
N GLY A 271 -7.07 6.86 -3.44
CA GLY A 271 -7.90 5.66 -3.53
C GLY A 271 -7.22 4.36 -3.13
N ALA A 272 -5.90 4.30 -3.07
CA ALA A 272 -5.15 3.09 -2.69
C ALA A 272 -5.51 2.61 -1.26
N THR A 273 -5.58 3.52 -0.30
CA THR A 273 -5.93 3.17 1.09
C THR A 273 -7.35 2.60 1.19
N PRO A 274 -8.42 3.29 0.73
CA PRO A 274 -9.75 2.70 0.76
C PRO A 274 -9.86 1.40 -0.07
N ALA A 275 -9.17 1.28 -1.20
CA ALA A 275 -9.16 0.07 -2.00
C ALA A 275 -8.65 -1.14 -1.22
N SER A 276 -7.51 -0.99 -0.55
CA SER A 276 -6.88 -2.03 0.28
C SER A 276 -7.84 -2.53 1.37
N PHE A 277 -8.44 -1.61 2.14
CA PHE A 277 -9.36 -1.97 3.21
C PHE A 277 -10.69 -2.55 2.70
N MET A 278 -11.23 -2.01 1.61
CA MET A 278 -12.45 -2.53 0.99
C MET A 278 -12.23 -3.94 0.43
N SER A 279 -11.11 -4.19 -0.22
CA SER A 279 -10.74 -5.51 -0.73
C SER A 279 -10.62 -6.52 0.41
N TYR A 280 -9.94 -6.16 1.50
CA TYR A 280 -9.85 -6.98 2.70
C TYR A 280 -11.23 -7.26 3.30
N GLY A 281 -12.04 -6.22 3.50
CA GLY A 281 -13.39 -6.33 4.06
C GLY A 281 -14.30 -7.20 3.20
N MET A 282 -14.24 -7.07 1.88
CA MET A 282 -14.98 -7.89 0.93
C MET A 282 -14.52 -9.36 1.00
N ALA A 283 -13.21 -9.60 1.01
CA ALA A 283 -12.65 -10.95 1.13
C ALA A 283 -13.15 -11.64 2.41
N ARG A 284 -13.13 -10.93 3.54
CA ARG A 284 -13.63 -11.42 4.82
C ARG A 284 -15.12 -11.75 4.80
N ARG A 285 -15.96 -10.84 4.26
CA ARG A 285 -17.43 -11.03 4.21
C ARG A 285 -17.85 -12.19 3.31
N MET A 286 -17.10 -12.44 2.23
CA MET A 286 -17.40 -13.49 1.27
C MET A 286 -16.71 -14.82 1.58
N SER A 287 -15.91 -14.88 2.64
CA SER A 287 -15.28 -16.10 3.11
C SER A 287 -16.30 -17.02 3.79
N LYS A 288 -16.08 -18.32 3.67
CA LYS A 288 -16.85 -19.33 4.42
C LYS A 288 -16.58 -19.26 5.93
N ASP A 289 -15.42 -18.74 6.32
CA ASP A 289 -15.03 -18.52 7.71
C ASP A 289 -14.50 -17.10 7.93
N PRO A 290 -15.37 -16.11 8.13
CA PRO A 290 -14.97 -14.71 8.35
C PRO A 290 -14.21 -14.50 9.66
N GLN A 291 -14.34 -15.43 10.64
CA GLN A 291 -13.71 -15.28 11.94
C GLN A 291 -12.23 -15.71 11.96
N SER A 292 -11.77 -16.38 10.92
CA SER A 292 -10.36 -16.72 10.74
C SER A 292 -9.49 -15.57 10.21
N PHE A 293 -10.11 -14.51 9.68
CA PHE A 293 -9.39 -13.30 9.28
C PHE A 293 -8.83 -12.57 10.50
N GLY A 294 -7.63 -12.04 10.36
CA GLY A 294 -6.83 -11.47 11.44
C GLY A 294 -6.14 -12.54 12.30
N LYS A 295 -6.07 -13.78 11.80
CA LYS A 295 -5.38 -14.91 12.45
C LYS A 295 -4.37 -15.59 11.51
N GLY A 296 -4.01 -14.94 10.42
CA GLY A 296 -3.03 -15.44 9.45
C GLY A 296 -3.65 -16.17 8.25
N ARG A 297 -4.70 -15.60 7.66
CA ARG A 297 -5.30 -16.08 6.41
C ARG A 297 -4.56 -15.49 5.20
N ILE A 298 -4.23 -16.35 4.23
CA ILE A 298 -3.56 -15.91 3.01
C ILE A 298 -4.43 -14.94 2.19
N GLU A 299 -5.75 -15.13 2.17
CA GLU A 299 -6.69 -14.25 1.50
C GLU A 299 -6.69 -12.83 2.08
N GLY A 300 -6.38 -12.70 3.39
CA GLY A 300 -6.26 -11.41 4.05
C GLY A 300 -4.98 -10.65 3.69
N VAL A 301 -3.99 -11.33 3.11
CA VAL A 301 -2.80 -10.71 2.51
C VAL A 301 -3.02 -10.42 1.02
N VAL A 302 -3.58 -11.39 0.28
CA VAL A 302 -3.83 -11.28 -1.17
C VAL A 302 -4.76 -10.12 -1.50
N ALA A 303 -5.86 -9.98 -0.76
CA ALA A 303 -6.90 -9.01 -1.10
C ALA A 303 -6.42 -7.54 -1.06
N PRO A 304 -5.73 -7.07 -0.01
CA PRO A 304 -5.24 -5.69 0.05
C PRO A 304 -4.04 -5.40 -0.85
N GLU A 305 -3.27 -6.43 -1.22
CA GLU A 305 -2.04 -6.31 -2.01
C GLU A 305 -2.28 -6.44 -3.53
N THR A 306 -3.48 -6.87 -3.94
CA THR A 306 -3.86 -6.93 -5.36
C THR A 306 -4.36 -5.58 -5.85
#